data_38c0ba77f07cb5cdb6d22cfaf0eb42bd
#
_entry.id   38c0ba77f07cb5cdb6d22cfaf0eb42bd
#
_cell.length_a   1.000
_cell.length_b   1.000
_cell.length_c   1.000
_cell.angle_alpha   90.00
_cell.angle_beta   90.00
_cell.angle_gamma   90.00
#
_symmetry.space_group_name_H-M   'P 1'
#
loop_
_entity.id
_entity.type
_entity.pdbx_description
1 polymer ?
#
loop_
_entity_poly.entity_id
_entity_poly.type
_entity_poly.pdbx_seq_one_letter_code
_entity_poly.pdbx_strand_id
1 'polypeptide(L)'
;MILDMAARLAPSIPVFTLDTGRVPEATFRMMETVRQRYGISIHLIYPDSNEAERMTTSHGPNLFRYDVSMRLLCCQVRKVRPLARALAGYEAMLVGLRRDQGEMRAALQQVDWHATPVKIAPLADWSSAQLAQYSALHQVPEHPLYSEGYQSIGCEPCTRAVVAGECERAGRWWWEADAAKECGLHFTSDGTVRRRVDVLLSEVISPGA
;
A
#
# COMPACT_ATOMS: atom_id res chain seq x y z
N MET A 1 9.68 -9.14 6.34
CA MET A 1 9.83 -9.30 7.81
C MET A 1 8.57 -9.83 8.49
N ILE A 2 7.44 -9.11 8.59
CA ILE A 2 6.20 -9.69 9.19
C ILE A 2 5.85 -11.04 8.58
N LEU A 3 5.96 -11.17 7.27
CA LEU A 3 5.74 -12.44 6.58
C LEU A 3 6.73 -13.51 7.03
N ASP A 4 8.01 -13.18 7.23
CA ASP A 4 9.00 -14.14 7.75
C ASP A 4 8.64 -14.61 9.16
N MET A 5 8.23 -13.70 10.03
CA MET A 5 7.75 -14.01 11.37
C MET A 5 6.48 -14.87 11.32
N ALA A 6 5.50 -14.47 10.50
CA ALA A 6 4.25 -15.20 10.34
C ALA A 6 4.45 -16.61 9.78
N ALA A 7 5.31 -16.77 8.78
CA ALA A 7 5.62 -18.07 8.19
C ALA A 7 6.23 -19.05 9.21
N ARG A 8 6.95 -18.54 10.22
CA ARG A 8 7.54 -19.36 11.30
C ARG A 8 6.57 -19.65 12.44
N LEU A 9 5.73 -18.68 12.80
CA LEU A 9 4.89 -18.75 13.99
C LEU A 9 3.48 -19.27 13.69
N ALA A 10 2.96 -18.95 12.51
CA ALA A 10 1.60 -19.27 12.10
C ALA A 10 1.54 -19.43 10.57
N PRO A 11 2.11 -20.51 10.02
CA PRO A 11 2.25 -20.71 8.57
C PRO A 11 0.91 -20.84 7.83
N SER A 12 -0.19 -21.02 8.54
CA SER A 12 -1.55 -21.07 7.98
C SER A 12 -2.19 -19.71 7.78
N ILE A 13 -1.57 -18.61 8.23
CA ILE A 13 -2.12 -17.27 8.02
C ILE A 13 -2.20 -16.99 6.52
N PRO A 14 -3.38 -16.60 5.99
CA PRO A 14 -3.51 -16.25 4.58
C PRO A 14 -2.68 -15.02 4.25
N VAL A 15 -1.96 -15.08 3.14
CA VAL A 15 -1.15 -13.97 2.64
C VAL A 15 -1.73 -13.47 1.32
N PHE A 16 -1.93 -12.16 1.20
CA PHE A 16 -2.35 -11.55 -0.05
C PHE A 16 -1.55 -10.29 -0.35
N THR A 17 -1.58 -9.88 -1.60
CA THR A 17 -1.05 -8.62 -2.07
C THR A 17 -2.01 -7.97 -3.05
N LEU A 18 -1.96 -6.64 -3.15
CA LEU A 18 -2.76 -5.88 -4.10
C LEU A 18 -1.95 -5.70 -5.38
N ASP A 19 -2.38 -6.32 -6.46
CA ASP A 19 -1.91 -5.92 -7.78
C ASP A 19 -2.82 -4.81 -8.33
N THR A 20 -2.31 -3.61 -8.32
CA THR A 20 -3.04 -2.43 -8.79
C THR A 20 -3.11 -2.34 -10.33
N GLY A 21 -2.50 -3.28 -11.05
CA GLY A 21 -2.22 -3.21 -12.48
C GLY A 21 -1.13 -2.18 -12.83
N ARG A 22 -0.40 -1.67 -11.81
CA ARG A 22 0.67 -0.68 -11.97
C ARG A 22 1.80 -0.86 -10.94
N VAL A 23 1.96 -2.06 -10.39
CA VAL A 23 3.10 -2.37 -9.54
C VAL A 23 4.35 -2.60 -10.39
N PRO A 24 5.56 -2.29 -9.88
CA PRO A 24 6.81 -2.58 -10.60
C PRO A 24 6.99 -4.08 -10.83
N GLU A 25 7.62 -4.45 -11.94
CA GLU A 25 8.01 -5.84 -12.22
C GLU A 25 8.86 -6.45 -11.09
N ALA A 26 9.70 -5.64 -10.46
CA ALA A 26 10.49 -6.03 -9.28
C ALA A 26 9.62 -6.55 -8.13
N THR A 27 8.37 -6.08 -8.00
CA THR A 27 7.41 -6.57 -7.01
C THR A 27 6.97 -8.00 -7.31
N PHE A 28 6.72 -8.34 -8.57
CA PHE A 28 6.38 -9.71 -8.97
C PHE A 28 7.56 -10.66 -8.73
N ARG A 29 8.77 -10.26 -9.07
CA ARG A 29 9.99 -11.04 -8.77
C ARG A 29 10.16 -11.26 -7.26
N MET A 30 9.88 -10.24 -6.45
CA MET A 30 9.91 -10.37 -4.99
C MET A 30 8.86 -11.35 -4.48
N MET A 31 7.65 -11.34 -5.03
CA MET A 31 6.60 -12.31 -4.67
C MET A 31 7.03 -13.74 -4.99
N GLU A 32 7.65 -13.96 -6.13
CA GLU A 32 8.15 -15.30 -6.50
C GLU A 32 9.27 -15.76 -5.55
N THR A 33 10.21 -14.87 -5.21
CA THR A 33 11.26 -15.14 -4.23
C THR A 33 10.67 -15.53 -2.87
N VAL A 34 9.66 -14.80 -2.42
CA VAL A 34 8.96 -15.05 -1.16
C VAL A 34 8.22 -16.40 -1.20
N ARG A 35 7.50 -16.67 -2.30
CA ARG A 35 6.77 -17.92 -2.49
C ARG A 35 7.70 -19.13 -2.41
N GLN A 36 8.85 -19.06 -3.09
CA GLN A 36 9.86 -20.13 -3.08
C GLN A 36 10.50 -20.32 -1.71
N ARG A 37 10.86 -19.21 -1.05
CA ARG A 37 11.56 -19.27 0.24
C ARG A 37 10.70 -19.85 1.36
N TYR A 38 9.43 -19.47 1.43
CA TYR A 38 8.54 -19.83 2.56
C TYR A 38 7.54 -20.93 2.22
N GLY A 39 7.48 -21.39 0.97
CA GLY A 39 6.53 -22.44 0.54
C GLY A 39 5.07 -22.02 0.67
N ILE A 40 4.77 -20.71 0.59
CA ILE A 40 3.42 -20.17 0.80
C ILE A 40 2.75 -19.77 -0.51
N SER A 41 1.42 -19.75 -0.49
CA SER A 41 0.62 -19.14 -1.54
C SER A 41 0.37 -17.68 -1.21
N ILE A 42 0.52 -16.80 -2.21
CA ILE A 42 0.20 -15.37 -2.11
C ILE A 42 -1.00 -15.10 -3.02
N HIS A 43 -2.12 -14.68 -2.45
CA HIS A 43 -3.29 -14.32 -3.23
C HIS A 43 -3.12 -12.93 -3.83
N LEU A 44 -3.18 -12.82 -5.15
CA LEU A 44 -3.16 -11.55 -5.85
C LEU A 44 -4.59 -11.01 -5.93
N ILE A 45 -4.78 -9.81 -5.41
CA ILE A 45 -6.08 -9.12 -5.40
C ILE A 45 -6.02 -7.97 -6.41
N TYR A 46 -6.88 -8.05 -7.42
CA TYR A 46 -6.95 -7.10 -8.52
C TYR A 46 -8.07 -6.07 -8.30
N PRO A 47 -7.98 -4.88 -8.92
CA PRO A 47 -9.13 -3.99 -9.06
C PRO A 47 -10.26 -4.69 -9.82
N ASP A 48 -11.48 -4.23 -9.63
CA ASP A 48 -12.58 -4.59 -10.52
C ASP A 48 -12.26 -4.07 -11.92
N SER A 49 -12.34 -4.95 -12.92
CA SER A 49 -11.95 -4.62 -14.30
C SER A 49 -12.83 -3.53 -14.90
N ASN A 50 -14.14 -3.60 -14.66
CA ASN A 50 -15.08 -2.63 -15.21
C ASN A 50 -14.90 -1.24 -14.56
N GLU A 51 -14.67 -1.19 -13.24
CA GLU A 51 -14.36 0.08 -12.56
C GLU A 51 -13.05 0.68 -13.07
N ALA A 52 -12.01 -0.14 -13.21
CA ALA A 52 -10.71 0.32 -13.71
C ALA A 52 -10.78 0.80 -15.17
N GLU A 53 -11.54 0.10 -16.02
CA GLU A 53 -11.78 0.48 -17.42
C GLU A 53 -12.53 1.81 -17.50
N ARG A 54 -13.67 1.94 -16.81
CA ARG A 54 -14.45 3.19 -16.80
C ARG A 54 -13.61 4.37 -16.31
N MET A 55 -12.91 4.20 -15.19
CA MET A 55 -12.03 5.25 -14.67
C MET A 55 -10.98 5.69 -15.68
N THR A 56 -10.32 4.75 -16.34
CA THR A 56 -9.26 5.09 -17.30
C THR A 56 -9.80 5.61 -18.62
N THR A 57 -10.97 5.17 -19.05
CA THR A 57 -11.63 5.69 -20.24
C THR A 57 -12.09 7.14 -20.03
N SER A 58 -12.69 7.44 -18.88
CA SER A 58 -13.21 8.78 -18.60
C SER A 58 -12.14 9.81 -18.26
N HIS A 59 -11.08 9.40 -17.56
CA HIS A 59 -10.09 10.34 -16.98
C HIS A 59 -8.66 10.11 -17.48
N GLY A 60 -8.45 9.11 -18.33
CA GLY A 60 -7.12 8.75 -18.84
C GLY A 60 -6.31 7.88 -17.87
N PRO A 61 -5.28 7.18 -18.39
CA PRO A 61 -4.51 6.20 -17.62
C PRO A 61 -3.62 6.83 -16.53
N ASN A 62 -3.32 8.12 -16.62
CA ASN A 62 -2.46 8.84 -15.69
C ASN A 62 -3.21 9.93 -14.89
N LEU A 63 -4.52 9.78 -14.70
CA LEU A 63 -5.37 10.70 -13.97
C LEU A 63 -4.80 11.14 -12.60
N PHE A 64 -4.08 10.26 -11.93
CA PHE A 64 -3.46 10.52 -10.62
C PHE A 64 -2.43 11.66 -10.62
N ARG A 65 -2.04 12.18 -11.79
CA ARG A 65 -1.14 13.33 -11.92
C ARG A 65 -1.86 14.67 -12.02
N TYR A 66 -3.17 14.69 -12.22
CA TYR A 66 -3.90 15.93 -12.43
C TYR A 66 -4.09 16.71 -11.13
N ASP A 67 -4.58 16.06 -10.10
CA ASP A 67 -4.73 16.63 -8.77
C ASP A 67 -4.91 15.53 -7.70
N VAL A 68 -4.96 15.94 -6.44
CA VAL A 68 -5.11 15.03 -5.28
C VAL A 68 -6.41 14.22 -5.36
N SER A 69 -7.53 14.81 -5.82
CA SER A 69 -8.80 14.08 -5.91
C SER A 69 -8.73 12.95 -6.93
N MET A 70 -8.12 13.20 -8.09
CA MET A 70 -7.91 12.20 -9.12
C MET A 70 -6.94 11.11 -8.67
N ARG A 71 -5.91 11.47 -7.91
CA ARG A 71 -5.03 10.46 -7.29
C ARG A 71 -5.78 9.59 -6.30
N LEU A 72 -6.61 10.19 -5.46
CA LEU A 72 -7.41 9.46 -4.49
C LEU A 72 -8.45 8.56 -5.18
N LEU A 73 -9.12 9.03 -6.25
CA LEU A 73 -9.98 8.19 -7.07
C LEU A 73 -9.23 6.96 -7.60
N CYS A 74 -8.06 7.17 -8.19
CA CYS A 74 -7.21 6.06 -8.66
C CYS A 74 -6.87 5.08 -7.53
N CYS A 75 -6.53 5.59 -6.34
CA CYS A 75 -6.27 4.76 -5.16
C CYS A 75 -7.54 4.04 -4.66
N GLN A 76 -8.71 4.67 -4.70
CA GLN A 76 -9.98 4.04 -4.34
C GLN A 76 -10.25 2.83 -5.22
N VAL A 77 -10.23 3.00 -6.53
CA VAL A 77 -10.52 1.93 -7.48
C VAL A 77 -9.46 0.83 -7.44
N ARG A 78 -8.18 1.20 -7.39
CA ARG A 78 -7.09 0.23 -7.55
C ARG A 78 -6.57 -0.40 -6.25
N LYS A 79 -6.90 0.18 -5.09
CA LYS A 79 -6.35 -0.29 -3.79
C LYS A 79 -7.41 -0.43 -2.71
N VAL A 80 -8.15 0.65 -2.40
CA VAL A 80 -9.00 0.69 -1.21
C VAL A 80 -10.15 -0.32 -1.35
N ARG A 81 -10.86 -0.27 -2.47
CA ARG A 81 -11.97 -1.19 -2.75
C ARG A 81 -11.51 -2.66 -2.87
N PRO A 82 -10.45 -2.99 -3.62
CA PRO A 82 -9.87 -4.33 -3.63
C PRO A 82 -9.45 -4.82 -2.24
N LEU A 83 -8.82 -3.96 -1.43
CA LEU A 83 -8.45 -4.31 -0.06
C LEU A 83 -9.67 -4.60 0.81
N ALA A 84 -10.71 -3.76 0.75
CA ALA A 84 -11.93 -3.99 1.50
C ALA A 84 -12.58 -5.33 1.11
N ARG A 85 -12.59 -5.67 -0.18
CA ARG A 85 -13.07 -6.97 -0.67
C ARG A 85 -12.20 -8.13 -0.16
N ALA A 86 -10.88 -7.98 -0.17
CA ALA A 86 -9.96 -9.01 0.30
C ALA A 86 -10.08 -9.26 1.80
N LEU A 87 -10.41 -8.24 2.56
CA LEU A 87 -10.54 -8.30 4.02
C LEU A 87 -11.94 -8.70 4.50
N ALA A 88 -12.91 -8.81 3.60
CA ALA A 88 -14.26 -9.23 3.97
C ALA A 88 -14.22 -10.64 4.60
N GLY A 89 -14.76 -10.76 5.81
CA GLY A 89 -14.79 -12.02 6.56
C GLY A 89 -13.56 -12.30 7.43
N TYR A 90 -12.54 -11.44 7.43
CA TYR A 90 -11.45 -11.52 8.39
C TYR A 90 -11.70 -10.64 9.61
N GLU A 91 -11.35 -11.15 10.79
CA GLU A 91 -11.50 -10.42 12.07
C GLU A 91 -10.31 -9.47 12.32
N ALA A 92 -9.12 -9.81 11.81
CA ALA A 92 -7.91 -9.02 11.98
C ALA A 92 -7.01 -9.06 10.75
N MET A 93 -6.16 -8.03 10.61
CA MET A 93 -5.08 -8.00 9.62
C MET A 93 -3.74 -7.58 10.22
N LEU A 94 -2.67 -8.23 9.80
CA LEU A 94 -1.29 -7.83 10.12
C LEU A 94 -0.79 -6.79 9.11
N VAL A 95 -0.17 -5.72 9.61
CA VAL A 95 0.37 -4.63 8.78
C VAL A 95 1.80 -4.29 9.18
N GLY A 96 2.66 -4.00 8.19
CA GLY A 96 4.06 -3.63 8.37
C GLY A 96 4.29 -2.14 8.65
N LEU A 97 3.37 -1.48 9.34
CA LEU A 97 3.51 -0.06 9.65
C LEU A 97 4.39 0.15 10.87
N ARG A 98 5.15 1.26 10.88
CA ARG A 98 6.01 1.68 11.98
C ARG A 98 5.84 3.16 12.26
N ARG A 99 6.06 3.57 13.50
CA ARG A 99 6.00 4.99 13.91
C ARG A 99 7.10 5.83 13.28
N ASP A 100 8.29 5.26 13.11
CA ASP A 100 9.45 5.96 12.53
C ASP A 100 9.34 6.26 11.02
N GLN A 101 8.28 5.79 10.35
CA GLN A 101 8.08 6.02 8.92
C GLN A 101 7.60 7.44 8.57
N GLY A 102 7.42 8.31 9.54
CA GLY A 102 7.05 9.72 9.35
C GLY A 102 6.01 10.20 10.36
N GLU A 103 5.85 11.51 10.46
CA GLU A 103 4.98 12.20 11.43
C GLU A 103 3.53 11.69 11.42
N MET A 104 2.99 11.41 10.24
CA MET A 104 1.62 10.89 10.08
C MET A 104 1.41 9.52 10.75
N ARG A 105 2.49 8.84 11.11
CA ARG A 105 2.44 7.51 11.76
C ARG A 105 2.91 7.53 13.21
N ALA A 106 3.35 8.67 13.72
CA ALA A 106 3.84 8.80 15.11
C ALA A 106 2.82 8.30 16.16
N ALA A 107 1.53 8.50 15.91
CA ALA A 107 0.44 8.05 16.78
C ALA A 107 -0.08 6.61 16.47
N LEU A 108 0.64 5.84 15.64
CA LEU A 108 0.22 4.48 15.27
C LEU A 108 0.09 3.60 16.52
N GLN A 109 -1.08 2.99 16.70
CA GLN A 109 -1.30 1.98 17.73
C GLN A 109 -0.77 0.62 17.26
N GLN A 110 -0.20 -0.18 18.18
CA GLN A 110 0.16 -1.57 17.86
C GLN A 110 -1.07 -2.40 17.50
N VAL A 111 -2.19 -2.15 18.19
CA VAL A 111 -3.48 -2.77 17.87
C VAL A 111 -4.53 -1.67 17.81
N ASP A 112 -5.12 -1.51 16.64
CA ASP A 112 -6.26 -0.61 16.44
C ASP A 112 -7.56 -1.42 16.48
N TRP A 113 -8.18 -1.44 17.64
CA TRP A 113 -9.43 -2.15 17.92
C TRP A 113 -10.66 -1.49 17.27
N HIS A 114 -10.54 -0.23 16.83
CA HIS A 114 -11.62 0.50 16.16
C HIS A 114 -11.64 0.25 14.65
N ALA A 115 -10.58 -0.31 14.09
CA ALA A 115 -10.56 -0.70 12.69
C ALA A 115 -11.36 -1.99 12.48
N THR A 116 -11.97 -2.11 11.31
CA THR A 116 -12.68 -3.33 10.88
C THR A 116 -12.12 -3.75 9.52
N PRO A 117 -11.41 -4.89 9.44
CA PRO A 117 -10.97 -5.76 10.55
C PRO A 117 -9.97 -5.07 11.49
N VAL A 118 -9.81 -5.61 12.71
CA VAL A 118 -8.80 -5.12 13.68
C VAL A 118 -7.43 -5.05 13.01
N LYS A 119 -6.75 -3.93 13.17
CA LYS A 119 -5.42 -3.73 12.56
C LYS A 119 -4.33 -3.99 13.60
N ILE A 120 -3.43 -4.91 13.30
CA ILE A 120 -2.32 -5.27 14.17
C ILE A 120 -1.02 -4.89 13.46
N ALA A 121 -0.24 -4.01 14.09
CA ALA A 121 1.06 -3.53 13.60
C ALA A 121 2.19 -4.00 14.54
N PRO A 122 2.65 -5.25 14.43
CA PRO A 122 3.63 -5.82 15.37
C PRO A 122 4.96 -5.09 15.39
N LEU A 123 5.28 -4.38 14.30
CA LEU A 123 6.53 -3.64 14.15
C LEU A 123 6.39 -2.15 14.48
N ALA A 124 5.27 -1.71 15.09
CA ALA A 124 5.00 -0.28 15.32
C ALA A 124 6.15 0.47 15.98
N ASP A 125 6.81 -0.16 16.95
CA ASP A 125 7.93 0.40 17.74
C ASP A 125 9.31 0.05 17.21
N TRP A 126 9.41 -0.66 16.09
CA TRP A 126 10.69 -1.06 15.52
C TRP A 126 11.34 0.07 14.76
N SER A 127 12.62 0.31 15.01
CA SER A 127 13.46 1.21 14.24
C SER A 127 13.92 0.57 12.93
N SER A 128 14.33 1.40 11.97
CA SER A 128 14.95 0.94 10.73
C SER A 128 16.22 0.12 10.98
N ALA A 129 16.99 0.44 12.03
CA ALA A 129 18.17 -0.33 12.42
C ALA A 129 17.82 -1.74 12.91
N GLN A 130 16.78 -1.87 13.74
CA GLN A 130 16.29 -3.19 14.19
C GLN A 130 15.76 -4.03 13.02
N LEU A 131 15.09 -3.39 12.06
CA LEU A 131 14.67 -4.06 10.82
C LEU A 131 15.86 -4.62 10.04
N ALA A 132 16.87 -3.79 9.80
CA ALA A 132 18.08 -4.19 9.07
C ALA A 132 18.80 -5.35 9.78
N GLN A 133 18.95 -5.26 11.10
CA GLN A 133 19.56 -6.32 11.90
C GLN A 133 18.79 -7.65 11.81
N TYR A 134 17.46 -7.60 11.93
CA TYR A 134 16.61 -8.79 11.78
C TYR A 134 16.72 -9.37 10.38
N SER A 135 16.62 -8.52 9.34
CA SER A 135 16.73 -8.95 7.96
C SER A 135 18.04 -9.64 7.65
N ALA A 136 19.15 -9.09 8.14
CA ALA A 136 20.48 -9.68 7.98
C ALA A 136 20.60 -11.01 8.72
N LEU A 137 20.19 -11.07 10.01
CA LEU A 137 20.26 -12.27 10.84
C LEU A 137 19.45 -13.44 10.25
N HIS A 138 18.28 -13.17 9.72
CA HIS A 138 17.36 -14.18 9.20
C HIS A 138 17.39 -14.30 7.67
N GLN A 139 18.28 -13.55 7.01
CA GLN A 139 18.40 -13.54 5.54
C GLN A 139 17.04 -13.31 4.86
N VAL A 140 16.24 -12.40 5.42
CA VAL A 140 14.91 -12.09 4.89
C VAL A 140 15.06 -11.50 3.48
N PRO A 141 14.32 -12.01 2.49
CA PRO A 141 14.36 -11.42 1.15
C PRO A 141 13.98 -9.94 1.17
N GLU A 142 14.75 -9.13 0.47
CA GLU A 142 14.53 -7.70 0.34
C GLU A 142 14.08 -7.35 -1.07
N HIS A 143 13.23 -6.33 -1.16
CA HIS A 143 12.72 -5.89 -2.46
C HIS A 143 13.87 -5.28 -3.28
N PRO A 144 14.08 -5.69 -4.55
CA PRO A 144 15.23 -5.25 -5.34
C PRO A 144 15.39 -3.73 -5.45
N LEU A 145 14.28 -2.99 -5.51
CA LEU A 145 14.32 -1.53 -5.62
C LEU A 145 14.93 -0.82 -4.40
N TYR A 146 15.08 -1.49 -3.24
CA TYR A 146 15.80 -0.87 -2.12
C TYR A 146 17.27 -0.61 -2.46
N SER A 147 17.92 -1.52 -3.18
CA SER A 147 19.29 -1.32 -3.67
C SER A 147 19.43 -0.22 -4.72
N GLU A 148 18.30 0.17 -5.34
CA GLU A 148 18.22 1.25 -6.33
C GLU A 148 17.82 2.60 -5.69
N GLY A 149 17.82 2.70 -4.34
CA GLY A 149 17.54 3.93 -3.62
C GLY A 149 16.06 4.20 -3.34
N TYR A 150 15.17 3.26 -3.61
CA TYR A 150 13.76 3.39 -3.23
C TYR A 150 13.60 3.09 -1.74
N GLN A 151 13.08 4.01 -0.95
CA GLN A 151 12.83 3.83 0.48
C GLN A 151 11.37 3.45 0.78
N SER A 152 10.44 3.76 -0.13
CA SER A 152 9.02 3.43 -0.03
C SER A 152 8.51 3.05 -1.40
N ILE A 153 7.98 1.83 -1.53
CA ILE A 153 7.57 1.24 -2.80
C ILE A 153 6.03 1.20 -2.90
N GLY A 154 5.51 1.54 -4.07
CA GLY A 154 4.09 1.46 -4.40
C GLY A 154 3.89 1.27 -5.88
N CYS A 155 2.81 1.84 -6.46
CA CYS A 155 2.66 1.85 -7.91
C CYS A 155 3.87 2.52 -8.56
N GLU A 156 4.37 1.94 -9.63
CA GLU A 156 5.56 2.41 -10.36
C GLU A 156 5.46 3.89 -10.75
N PRO A 157 4.38 4.38 -11.42
CA PRO A 157 4.29 5.78 -11.80
C PRO A 157 4.10 6.75 -10.62
N CYS A 158 3.89 6.25 -9.39
CA CYS A 158 3.70 7.03 -8.17
C CYS A 158 4.89 6.93 -7.21
N THR A 159 6.02 6.40 -7.68
CA THR A 159 7.18 6.13 -6.83
C THR A 159 8.46 6.45 -7.60
N ARG A 160 9.42 7.09 -6.91
CA ARG A 160 10.80 7.24 -7.38
C ARG A 160 11.79 6.88 -6.28
N ALA A 161 13.02 6.66 -6.64
CA ALA A 161 14.12 6.63 -5.68
C ALA A 161 14.20 7.98 -4.93
N VAL A 162 14.70 7.95 -3.70
CA VAL A 162 14.95 9.16 -2.89
C VAL A 162 16.42 9.58 -3.00
N VAL A 163 16.66 10.88 -2.92
CA VAL A 163 17.99 11.44 -2.89
C VAL A 163 18.50 11.47 -1.45
N ALA A 164 19.82 11.42 -1.27
CA ALA A 164 20.42 11.50 0.06
C ALA A 164 19.94 12.76 0.81
N GLY A 165 19.46 12.58 2.04
CA GLY A 165 18.89 13.64 2.87
C GLY A 165 17.38 13.83 2.74
N GLU A 166 16.72 13.21 1.78
CA GLU A 166 15.26 13.19 1.72
C GLU A 166 14.67 12.19 2.73
N CYS A 167 13.45 12.44 3.20
CA CYS A 167 12.73 11.48 4.04
C CYS A 167 12.33 10.22 3.23
N GLU A 168 12.15 9.07 3.93
CA GLU A 168 11.82 7.78 3.30
C GLU A 168 10.67 7.85 2.28
N ARG A 169 9.70 8.73 2.50
CA ARG A 169 8.50 8.84 1.66
C ARG A 169 8.55 9.97 0.64
N ALA A 170 9.64 10.73 0.55
CA ALA A 170 9.79 11.83 -0.42
C ALA A 170 9.61 11.34 -1.88
N GLY A 171 9.97 10.10 -2.17
CA GLY A 171 9.74 9.47 -3.46
C GLY A 171 8.29 9.15 -3.81
N ARG A 172 7.33 9.29 -2.86
CA ARG A 172 5.90 9.03 -3.10
C ARG A 172 5.20 10.31 -3.53
N TRP A 173 4.49 10.25 -4.69
CA TRP A 173 3.75 11.40 -5.24
C TRP A 173 4.59 12.69 -5.17
N TRP A 174 5.84 12.62 -5.60
CA TRP A 174 6.85 13.70 -5.47
C TRP A 174 6.46 14.99 -6.19
N TRP A 175 5.47 14.93 -7.06
CA TRP A 175 4.91 16.09 -7.76
C TRP A 175 3.84 16.85 -6.96
N GLU A 176 3.38 16.31 -5.83
CA GLU A 176 2.45 16.98 -4.94
C GLU A 176 3.25 17.81 -3.93
N ALA A 177 2.96 19.13 -3.86
CA ALA A 177 3.51 19.98 -2.83
C ALA A 177 2.82 19.68 -1.48
N ASP A 178 3.61 19.47 -0.42
CA ASP A 178 3.25 19.43 1.02
C ASP A 178 1.91 18.77 1.44
N ALA A 179 1.21 18.13 0.53
CA ALA A 179 0.06 17.35 0.87
C ALA A 179 0.50 16.12 1.67
N ALA A 180 -0.33 15.67 2.61
CA ALA A 180 -0.11 14.43 3.33
C ALA A 180 0.08 13.29 2.33
N LYS A 181 1.32 12.86 2.12
CA LYS A 181 1.73 11.86 1.10
C LYS A 181 1.35 10.45 1.55
N GLU A 182 0.06 10.24 1.82
CA GLU A 182 -0.50 8.94 2.17
C GLU A 182 -1.45 8.45 1.07
N CYS A 183 -1.50 7.14 0.88
CA CYS A 183 -2.48 6.54 -0.02
C CYS A 183 -3.88 6.63 0.61
N GLY A 184 -4.94 6.49 -0.20
CA GLY A 184 -6.31 6.58 0.27
C GLY A 184 -6.69 5.64 1.43
N LEU A 185 -5.82 4.69 1.79
CA LEU A 185 -6.00 3.81 2.95
C LEU A 185 -5.75 4.52 4.29
N HIS A 186 -4.99 5.63 4.28
CA HIS A 186 -4.55 6.34 5.48
C HIS A 186 -4.77 7.86 5.40
N PHE A 187 -5.39 8.32 4.31
CA PHE A 187 -5.56 9.74 4.05
C PHE A 187 -6.87 10.25 4.67
N THR A 188 -6.74 11.22 5.57
CA THR A 188 -7.87 12.02 6.05
C THR A 188 -7.93 13.26 5.18
N SER A 189 -8.78 13.26 4.14
CA SER A 189 -9.01 14.42 3.30
C SER A 189 -9.88 15.46 4.01
N ASP A 190 -9.71 16.75 3.66
CA ASP A 190 -10.71 17.74 4.02
C ASP A 190 -12.07 17.38 3.39
N GLY A 191 -13.15 17.93 3.95
CA GLY A 191 -14.51 17.57 3.51
C GLY A 191 -14.79 17.90 2.04
N THR A 192 -14.03 18.82 1.43
CA THR A 192 -14.20 19.21 0.01
C THR A 192 -13.58 18.17 -0.92
N VAL A 193 -12.35 17.77 -0.65
CA VAL A 193 -11.65 16.72 -1.42
C VAL A 193 -12.41 15.41 -1.29
N ARG A 194 -12.86 15.05 -0.10
CA ARG A 194 -13.64 13.83 0.14
C ARG A 194 -14.93 13.81 -0.69
N ARG A 195 -15.74 14.86 -0.65
CA ARG A 195 -16.97 14.95 -1.45
C ARG A 195 -16.70 14.83 -2.94
N ARG A 196 -15.62 15.48 -3.44
CA ARG A 196 -15.26 15.34 -4.86
C ARG A 196 -14.89 13.91 -5.22
N VAL A 197 -14.11 13.23 -4.39
CA VAL A 197 -13.75 11.82 -4.61
C VAL A 197 -14.99 10.93 -4.59
N ASP A 198 -15.95 11.16 -3.68
CA ASP A 198 -17.17 10.37 -3.59
C ASP A 198 -18.04 10.55 -4.85
N VAL A 199 -18.15 11.77 -5.39
CA VAL A 199 -18.84 12.03 -6.66
C VAL A 199 -18.18 11.29 -7.82
N LEU A 200 -16.87 11.49 -8.01
CA LEU A 200 -16.10 10.83 -9.06
C LEU A 200 -16.16 9.29 -8.96
N LEU A 201 -16.14 8.78 -7.74
CA LEU A 201 -16.24 7.35 -7.50
C LEU A 201 -17.64 6.83 -7.86
N SER A 202 -18.70 7.57 -7.56
CA SER A 202 -20.07 7.17 -7.94
C SER A 202 -20.23 7.05 -9.45
N GLU A 203 -19.63 7.97 -10.23
CA GLU A 203 -19.63 7.91 -11.70
C GLU A 203 -18.92 6.66 -12.24
N VAL A 204 -17.86 6.22 -11.56
CA VAL A 204 -17.08 5.03 -11.93
C VAL A 204 -17.80 3.72 -11.55
N ILE A 205 -18.46 3.69 -10.39
CA ILE A 205 -19.10 2.47 -9.86
C ILE A 205 -20.47 2.24 -10.49
N SER A 206 -21.28 3.29 -10.61
CA SER A 206 -22.63 3.23 -11.13
C SER A 206 -22.63 3.85 -12.53
N PRO A 207 -22.49 3.06 -13.61
CA PRO A 207 -22.67 3.58 -14.96
C PRO A 207 -24.12 4.02 -15.09
N GLY A 208 -24.33 5.29 -15.31
CA GLY A 208 -25.54 6.05 -15.47
C GLY A 208 -26.88 5.30 -15.40
N ALA A 209 -27.73 5.75 -14.48
CA ALA A 209 -29.16 5.54 -14.67
C ALA A 209 -29.63 6.35 -15.89
#